data_e94227348eb2a1876d2cced477eb7726
#
_entry.id   e94227348eb2a1876d2cced477eb7726
#
_cell.length_a   1.000
_cell.length_b   1.000
_cell.length_c   1.000
_cell.angle_alpha   90.00
_cell.angle_beta   90.00
_cell.angle_gamma   90.00
#
_symmetry.space_group_name_H-M   'P 1'
#
loop_
_entity.id
_entity.type
_entity.pdbx_description
1 polymer ?
#
loop_
_entity_poly.entity_id
_entity_poly.type
_entity_poly.pdbx_seq_one_letter_code
_entity_poly.pdbx_strand_id
1 'polypeptide(L)'
;MDRKDYIEPINILSTKKILEQMINSICKIEVNNEKIGTGYFCKVNSMNFLMTSYYIIDEKYLKENKEINLLINNNKNIKIDIEIQREIYFNKEYGITIIELKDEDKIKNYYLELDDNIYKDNEYYKYKSIYILQYLNDKEIYVSYGYINEINNKNEIKYICYTDNSSIGSPILNLKNNKIIGIVNNNYGILLILSSVSPFIGISFIA
;
A
#
# COMPACT_ATOMS: atom_id res chain seq x y z
N MET A 1 -0.23 31.49 -12.64
CA MET A 1 0.30 31.50 -11.27
C MET A 1 1.09 30.22 -11.10
N ASP A 2 2.41 30.32 -11.21
CA ASP A 2 3.30 29.16 -11.16
C ASP A 2 3.19 28.49 -9.78
N ARG A 3 2.57 27.32 -9.72
CA ARG A 3 2.63 26.49 -8.51
C ARG A 3 4.08 26.05 -8.35
N LYS A 4 4.74 26.55 -7.32
CA LYS A 4 6.07 26.11 -6.95
C LYS A 4 5.99 24.64 -6.56
N ASP A 5 6.87 23.82 -7.15
CA ASP A 5 7.02 22.38 -6.89
C ASP A 5 7.64 22.18 -5.50
N TYR A 6 6.88 22.36 -4.44
CA TYR A 6 7.35 22.08 -3.09
C TYR A 6 6.31 21.25 -2.31
N ILE A 7 6.85 20.41 -1.44
CA ILE A 7 6.07 19.56 -0.53
C ILE A 7 5.44 20.46 0.55
N GLU A 8 4.16 20.26 0.83
CA GLU A 8 3.47 20.98 1.90
C GLU A 8 4.12 20.68 3.26
N PRO A 9 4.30 21.68 4.14
CA PRO A 9 4.82 21.46 5.48
C PRO A 9 3.83 20.64 6.32
N ILE A 10 4.37 19.81 7.20
CA ILE A 10 3.59 18.97 8.12
C ILE A 10 3.73 19.46 9.56
N ASN A 11 2.64 19.37 10.30
CA ASN A 11 2.64 19.71 11.72
C ASN A 11 3.04 18.52 12.60
N ILE A 12 3.24 18.78 13.90
CA ILE A 12 3.69 17.75 14.85
C ILE A 12 2.70 16.58 15.00
N LEU A 13 1.40 16.80 14.86
CA LEU A 13 0.39 15.75 14.97
C LEU A 13 0.46 14.81 13.76
N SER A 14 0.58 15.36 12.55
CA SER A 14 0.78 14.58 11.33
C SER A 14 2.11 13.80 11.39
N THR A 15 3.18 14.42 11.89
CA THR A 15 4.47 13.73 12.06
C THR A 15 4.35 12.53 13.01
N LYS A 16 3.68 12.69 14.16
CA LYS A 16 3.44 11.57 15.09
C LYS A 16 2.65 10.45 14.43
N LYS A 17 1.58 10.78 13.70
CA LYS A 17 0.77 9.79 12.98
C LYS A 17 1.58 9.04 11.92
N ILE A 18 2.42 9.73 11.17
CA ILE A 18 3.32 9.10 10.18
C ILE A 18 4.29 8.13 10.88
N LEU A 19 4.88 8.51 12.01
CA LEU A 19 5.76 7.61 12.78
C LEU A 19 5.02 6.37 13.29
N GLU A 20 3.79 6.52 13.79
CA GLU A 20 2.95 5.38 14.20
C GLU A 20 2.64 4.44 13.02
N GLN A 21 2.33 5.01 11.86
CA GLN A 21 2.09 4.23 10.65
C GLN A 21 3.36 3.51 10.17
N MET A 22 4.53 4.14 10.21
CA MET A 22 5.80 3.51 9.88
C MET A 22 6.07 2.27 10.70
N ILE A 23 5.81 2.35 12.00
CA ILE A 23 6.13 1.27 12.95
C ILE A 23 5.12 0.12 12.86
N ASN A 24 3.84 0.45 12.64
CA ASN A 24 2.74 -0.49 12.90
C ASN A 24 1.92 -0.88 11.67
N SER A 25 2.03 -0.15 10.54
CA SER A 25 1.10 -0.34 9.43
C SER A 25 1.73 -0.98 8.20
N ILE A 26 3.05 -1.13 8.17
CA ILE A 26 3.76 -1.76 7.05
C ILE A 26 4.55 -2.98 7.51
N CYS A 27 4.82 -3.87 6.57
CA CYS A 27 5.65 -5.05 6.77
C CYS A 27 6.57 -5.28 5.59
N LYS A 28 7.72 -5.89 5.85
CA LYS A 28 8.56 -6.47 4.82
C LYS A 28 8.02 -7.86 4.47
N ILE A 29 7.96 -8.16 3.18
CA ILE A 29 7.56 -9.46 2.65
C ILE A 29 8.78 -10.08 1.96
N GLU A 30 9.18 -11.25 2.40
CA GLU A 30 10.28 -12.02 1.80
C GLU A 30 9.73 -13.23 1.07
N VAL A 31 10.05 -13.35 -0.21
CA VAL A 31 9.63 -14.44 -1.08
C VAL A 31 10.85 -15.21 -1.53
N ASN A 32 10.96 -16.49 -1.13
CA ASN A 32 12.00 -17.45 -1.57
C ASN A 32 13.45 -16.93 -1.42
N ASN A 33 13.74 -16.08 -0.43
CA ASN A 33 15.04 -15.44 -0.19
C ASN A 33 15.61 -14.59 -1.35
N GLU A 34 14.83 -14.38 -2.41
CA GLU A 34 15.28 -13.67 -3.62
C GLU A 34 14.50 -12.40 -3.90
N LYS A 35 13.26 -12.33 -3.45
CA LYS A 35 12.35 -11.24 -3.72
C LYS A 35 11.90 -10.59 -2.44
N ILE A 36 12.10 -9.30 -2.34
CA ILE A 36 11.72 -8.51 -1.18
C ILE A 36 10.83 -7.38 -1.64
N GLY A 37 9.77 -7.13 -0.88
CA GLY A 37 8.87 -6.01 -1.10
C GLY A 37 8.25 -5.53 0.18
N THR A 38 7.48 -4.47 0.07
CA THR A 38 6.70 -3.91 1.16
C THR A 38 5.24 -4.35 1.04
N GLY A 39 4.64 -4.70 2.16
CA GLY A 39 3.19 -4.83 2.30
C GLY A 39 2.68 -3.87 3.35
N TYR A 40 1.39 -3.64 3.38
CA TYR A 40 0.76 -2.80 4.39
C TYR A 40 -0.61 -3.33 4.82
N PHE A 41 -0.96 -3.02 6.05
CA PHE A 41 -2.24 -3.40 6.65
C PHE A 41 -3.27 -2.30 6.40
N CYS A 42 -4.38 -2.67 5.78
CA CYS A 42 -5.45 -1.76 5.41
C CYS A 42 -6.78 -2.24 5.96
N LYS A 43 -7.61 -1.30 6.40
CA LYS A 43 -9.00 -1.57 6.77
C LYS A 43 -9.92 -0.96 5.73
N VAL A 44 -10.82 -1.80 5.21
CA VAL A 44 -11.87 -1.40 4.27
C VAL A 44 -13.19 -1.89 4.82
N ASN A 45 -14.13 -0.98 5.07
CA ASN A 45 -15.34 -1.25 5.81
C ASN A 45 -15.04 -1.85 7.19
N SER A 46 -15.48 -3.09 7.46
CA SER A 46 -15.21 -3.79 8.71
C SER A 46 -14.12 -4.86 8.59
N MET A 47 -13.55 -5.06 7.41
CA MET A 47 -12.58 -6.11 7.13
C MET A 47 -11.15 -5.59 7.09
N ASN A 48 -10.22 -6.43 7.50
CA ASN A 48 -8.79 -6.13 7.53
C ASN A 48 -8.07 -6.90 6.42
N PHE A 49 -7.12 -6.25 5.77
CA PHE A 49 -6.39 -6.80 4.64
C PHE A 49 -4.89 -6.53 4.74
N LEU A 50 -4.10 -7.46 4.22
CA LEU A 50 -2.76 -7.23 3.74
C LEU A 50 -2.84 -6.83 2.28
N MET A 51 -2.29 -5.69 1.93
CA MET A 51 -2.14 -5.24 0.54
C MET A 51 -0.67 -5.20 0.15
N THR A 52 -0.37 -5.67 -1.04
CA THR A 52 0.98 -5.64 -1.62
C THR A 52 0.91 -5.66 -3.14
N SER A 53 2.05 -5.64 -3.80
CA SER A 53 2.11 -5.76 -5.26
C SER A 53 1.96 -7.21 -5.72
N TYR A 54 1.26 -7.39 -6.84
CA TYR A 54 1.19 -8.66 -7.59
C TYR A 54 2.59 -9.17 -7.99
N TYR A 55 3.56 -8.29 -8.18
CA TYR A 55 4.94 -8.68 -8.48
C TYR A 55 5.68 -9.29 -7.29
N ILE A 56 5.16 -9.12 -6.06
CA ILE A 56 5.69 -9.73 -4.83
C ILE A 56 4.96 -11.03 -4.54
N ILE A 57 3.63 -11.00 -4.50
CA ILE A 57 2.78 -12.17 -4.25
C ILE A 57 1.81 -12.31 -5.41
N ASP A 58 1.99 -13.33 -6.23
CA ASP A 58 1.11 -13.72 -7.33
C ASP A 58 0.41 -15.08 -7.04
N GLU A 59 -0.46 -15.53 -7.94
CA GLU A 59 -1.16 -16.82 -7.82
C GLU A 59 -0.20 -18.01 -7.80
N LYS A 60 0.94 -17.89 -8.50
CA LYS A 60 1.94 -18.95 -8.53
C LYS A 60 2.59 -19.11 -7.16
N TYR A 61 2.97 -17.98 -6.54
CA TYR A 61 3.54 -17.99 -5.19
C TYR A 61 2.59 -18.69 -4.20
N LEU A 62 1.30 -18.34 -4.21
CA LEU A 62 0.33 -18.92 -3.27
C LEU A 62 0.02 -20.40 -3.55
N LYS A 63 0.20 -20.88 -4.78
CA LYS A 63 0.09 -22.33 -5.10
C LYS A 63 1.28 -23.14 -4.60
N GLU A 64 2.45 -22.53 -4.56
CA GLU A 64 3.71 -23.19 -4.19
C GLU A 64 4.03 -23.07 -2.70
N ASN A 65 3.39 -22.15 -1.98
CA ASN A 65 3.67 -21.86 -0.58
C ASN A 65 2.39 -21.94 0.27
N LYS A 66 2.51 -22.45 1.49
CA LYS A 66 1.41 -22.58 2.44
C LYS A 66 1.30 -21.38 3.38
N GLU A 67 2.33 -20.58 3.45
CA GLU A 67 2.42 -19.43 4.36
C GLU A 67 3.10 -18.24 3.71
N ILE A 68 2.74 -17.03 4.19
CA ILE A 68 3.42 -15.78 3.85
C ILE A 68 4.17 -15.30 5.09
N ASN A 69 5.48 -15.08 4.95
CA ASN A 69 6.31 -14.56 6.03
C ASN A 69 6.35 -13.03 5.98
N LEU A 70 5.96 -12.39 7.08
CA LEU A 70 5.97 -10.96 7.27
C LEU A 70 6.95 -10.57 8.37
N LEU A 71 7.77 -9.55 8.14
CA LEU A 71 8.59 -8.93 9.16
C LEU A 71 8.05 -7.50 9.44
N ILE A 72 7.61 -7.25 10.67
CA ILE A 72 7.07 -5.97 11.10
C ILE A 72 8.08 -5.29 12.02
N ASN A 73 8.35 -4.02 11.77
CA ASN A 73 9.25 -3.20 12.59
C ASN A 73 10.62 -3.87 12.85
N ASN A 74 11.14 -4.61 11.87
CA ASN A 74 12.43 -5.32 11.90
C ASN A 74 12.63 -6.33 13.06
N ASN A 75 11.62 -6.61 13.87
CA ASN A 75 11.76 -7.48 15.06
C ASN A 75 10.62 -8.47 15.24
N LYS A 76 9.48 -8.30 14.59
CA LYS A 76 8.31 -9.17 14.76
C LYS A 76 8.02 -9.96 13.49
N ASN A 77 8.36 -11.25 13.53
CA ASN A 77 7.98 -12.19 12.47
C ASN A 77 6.54 -12.68 12.67
N ILE A 78 5.75 -12.60 11.62
CA ILE A 78 4.39 -13.14 11.55
C ILE A 78 4.29 -14.04 10.33
N LYS A 79 3.54 -15.13 10.46
CA LYS A 79 3.20 -16.02 9.37
C LYS A 79 1.71 -15.96 9.14
N ILE A 80 1.31 -15.76 7.90
CA ILE A 80 -0.08 -15.86 7.45
C ILE A 80 -0.23 -17.24 6.82
N ASP A 81 -1.06 -18.09 7.43
CA ASP A 81 -1.38 -19.41 6.90
C ASP A 81 -2.40 -19.26 5.76
N ILE A 82 -2.02 -19.68 4.54
CA ILE A 82 -2.86 -19.58 3.34
C ILE A 82 -3.85 -20.73 3.26
N GLU A 83 -3.64 -21.84 3.98
CA GLU A 83 -4.56 -22.97 4.04
C GLU A 83 -5.85 -22.63 4.83
N ILE A 84 -5.81 -21.59 5.66
CA ILE A 84 -7.02 -21.04 6.30
C ILE A 84 -7.86 -20.34 5.23
N GLN A 85 -9.15 -20.69 5.16
CA GLN A 85 -10.09 -20.09 4.21
C GLN A 85 -10.14 -18.57 4.38
N ARG A 86 -9.78 -17.83 3.32
CA ARG A 86 -9.74 -16.38 3.28
C ARG A 86 -9.99 -15.86 1.87
N GLU A 87 -10.48 -14.64 1.78
CA GLU A 87 -10.61 -13.95 0.50
C GLU A 87 -9.22 -13.48 0.03
N ILE A 88 -8.87 -13.81 -1.21
CA ILE A 88 -7.64 -13.37 -1.87
C ILE A 88 -8.00 -12.84 -3.24
N TYR A 89 -7.55 -11.63 -3.52
CA TYR A 89 -7.78 -10.97 -4.79
C TYR A 89 -6.47 -10.61 -5.47
N PHE A 90 -6.41 -10.93 -6.75
CA PHE A 90 -5.30 -10.59 -7.64
C PHE A 90 -5.80 -9.69 -8.77
N ASN A 91 -5.11 -8.62 -8.99
CA ASN A 91 -5.31 -7.79 -10.17
C ASN A 91 -3.97 -7.57 -10.86
N LYS A 92 -3.70 -8.38 -11.89
CA LYS A 92 -2.46 -8.32 -12.66
C LYS A 92 -2.33 -7.02 -13.45
N GLU A 93 -3.44 -6.49 -13.95
CA GLU A 93 -3.44 -5.24 -14.74
C GLU A 93 -3.00 -4.06 -13.88
N TYR A 94 -3.52 -3.96 -12.66
CA TYR A 94 -3.13 -2.92 -11.70
C TYR A 94 -1.96 -3.32 -10.81
N GLY A 95 -1.44 -4.55 -10.94
CA GLY A 95 -0.30 -5.03 -10.17
C GLY A 95 -0.55 -5.12 -8.66
N ILE A 96 -1.77 -5.49 -8.23
CA ILE A 96 -2.21 -5.49 -6.83
C ILE A 96 -2.57 -6.90 -6.37
N THR A 97 -2.15 -7.25 -5.16
CA THR A 97 -2.62 -8.41 -4.41
C THR A 97 -3.21 -7.95 -3.08
N ILE A 98 -4.41 -8.44 -2.76
CA ILE A 98 -5.14 -8.15 -1.53
C ILE A 98 -5.46 -9.48 -0.84
N ILE A 99 -5.12 -9.62 0.42
CA ILE A 99 -5.29 -10.84 1.21
C ILE A 99 -6.05 -10.49 2.48
N GLU A 100 -7.19 -11.12 2.68
CA GLU A 100 -7.97 -10.95 3.92
C GLU A 100 -7.16 -11.43 5.13
N LEU A 101 -7.18 -10.64 6.21
CA LEU A 101 -6.57 -10.99 7.48
C LEU A 101 -7.64 -11.52 8.43
N LYS A 102 -7.36 -12.66 9.04
CA LYS A 102 -8.21 -13.32 10.03
C LYS A 102 -7.69 -13.09 11.45
N ASP A 103 -8.53 -13.33 12.44
CA ASP A 103 -8.15 -13.20 13.85
C ASP A 103 -7.01 -14.15 14.25
N GLU A 104 -6.93 -15.30 13.59
CA GLU A 104 -5.88 -16.31 13.75
C GLU A 104 -4.49 -15.80 13.36
N ASP A 105 -4.40 -14.83 12.45
CA ASP A 105 -3.12 -14.21 12.04
C ASP A 105 -2.50 -13.38 13.18
N LYS A 106 -3.29 -13.06 14.23
CA LYS A 106 -2.85 -12.31 15.43
C LYS A 106 -2.19 -10.97 15.11
N ILE A 107 -2.61 -10.36 14.01
CA ILE A 107 -2.16 -9.03 13.59
C ILE A 107 -3.00 -7.99 14.32
N LYS A 108 -2.46 -7.45 15.42
CA LYS A 108 -3.09 -6.36 16.18
C LYS A 108 -2.40 -5.03 15.86
N ASN A 109 -2.31 -4.72 14.58
CA ASN A 109 -1.56 -3.56 14.10
C ASN A 109 -2.49 -2.37 13.81
N TYR A 110 -1.89 -1.23 13.54
CA TYR A 110 -2.59 -0.05 13.09
C TYR A 110 -2.92 -0.20 11.60
N TYR A 111 -4.19 -0.20 11.26
CA TYR A 111 -4.63 -0.33 9.88
C TYR A 111 -4.74 1.04 9.21
N LEU A 112 -4.18 1.16 8.02
CA LEU A 112 -4.36 2.32 7.16
C LEU A 112 -5.78 2.35 6.60
N GLU A 113 -6.27 3.53 6.27
CA GLU A 113 -7.57 3.74 5.63
C GLU A 113 -7.39 4.27 4.21
N LEU A 114 -8.33 3.96 3.33
CA LEU A 114 -8.38 4.56 1.99
C LEU A 114 -8.77 6.04 2.07
N ASP A 115 -8.24 6.86 1.18
CA ASP A 115 -8.64 8.27 1.06
C ASP A 115 -10.12 8.38 0.67
N ASP A 116 -10.87 9.24 1.35
CA ASP A 116 -12.30 9.45 1.11
C ASP A 116 -12.61 10.02 -0.29
N ASN A 117 -11.57 10.49 -0.98
CA ASN A 117 -11.69 11.06 -2.31
C ASN A 117 -11.29 10.12 -3.44
N ILE A 118 -11.10 8.83 -3.18
CA ILE A 118 -10.74 7.82 -4.22
C ILE A 118 -11.83 7.67 -5.31
N TYR A 119 -13.02 8.23 -5.07
CA TYR A 119 -14.12 8.29 -6.03
C TYR A 119 -14.08 9.51 -6.96
N LYS A 120 -13.16 10.45 -6.70
CA LYS A 120 -13.02 11.64 -7.51
C LYS A 120 -12.22 11.35 -8.78
N ASP A 121 -12.30 12.28 -9.70
CA ASP A 121 -11.48 12.30 -10.90
C ASP A 121 -9.98 12.20 -10.55
N ASN A 122 -9.23 11.50 -11.39
CA ASN A 122 -7.78 11.33 -11.24
C ASN A 122 -7.04 12.68 -11.14
N GLU A 123 -7.50 13.71 -11.84
CA GLU A 123 -6.95 15.07 -11.77
C GLU A 123 -7.02 15.68 -10.36
N TYR A 124 -7.91 15.16 -9.47
CA TYR A 124 -7.99 15.62 -8.08
C TYR A 124 -6.69 15.42 -7.32
N TYR A 125 -5.95 14.35 -7.62
CA TYR A 125 -4.71 14.02 -6.93
C TYR A 125 -3.46 14.63 -7.55
N LYS A 126 -3.55 15.20 -8.74
CA LYS A 126 -2.42 15.84 -9.41
C LYS A 126 -1.85 16.99 -8.58
N TYR A 127 -0.54 17.01 -8.44
CA TYR A 127 0.21 17.98 -7.62
C TYR A 127 -0.07 17.91 -6.10
N LYS A 128 -0.73 16.88 -5.62
CA LYS A 128 -0.87 16.67 -4.17
C LYS A 128 0.45 16.20 -3.57
N SER A 129 0.77 16.75 -2.40
CA SER A 129 1.87 16.25 -1.58
C SER A 129 1.54 14.86 -1.04
N ILE A 130 2.50 13.97 -1.15
CA ILE A 130 2.40 12.57 -0.74
C ILE A 130 3.57 12.17 0.15
N TYR A 131 3.42 11.03 0.79
CA TYR A 131 4.52 10.30 1.36
C TYR A 131 4.36 8.80 1.11
N ILE A 132 5.47 8.08 1.11
CA ILE A 132 5.55 6.64 0.90
C ILE A 132 6.21 6.05 2.14
N LEU A 133 5.56 5.04 2.73
CA LEU A 133 6.13 4.24 3.81
C LEU A 133 6.70 2.95 3.21
N GLN A 134 7.99 2.70 3.42
CA GLN A 134 8.67 1.66 2.65
C GLN A 134 9.85 1.05 3.41
N TYR A 135 10.20 -0.16 3.04
CA TYR A 135 11.50 -0.73 3.36
C TYR A 135 12.47 -0.38 2.23
N LEU A 136 13.67 0.11 2.57
CA LEU A 136 14.73 0.38 1.61
C LEU A 136 15.94 -0.51 1.90
N ASN A 137 16.62 -0.93 0.83
CA ASN A 137 17.81 -1.79 0.92
C ASN A 137 17.62 -3.01 1.83
N ASP A 138 16.40 -3.50 1.93
CA ASP A 138 15.99 -4.70 2.66
C ASP A 138 16.14 -4.66 4.19
N LYS A 139 16.45 -3.49 4.78
CA LYS A 139 16.87 -3.45 6.20
C LYS A 139 16.07 -2.52 7.08
N GLU A 140 15.71 -1.35 6.62
CA GLU A 140 15.13 -0.32 7.48
C GLU A 140 13.86 0.27 6.90
N ILE A 141 13.04 0.83 7.79
CA ILE A 141 11.81 1.50 7.43
C ILE A 141 12.10 2.97 7.17
N TYR A 142 11.63 3.47 6.04
CA TYR A 142 11.79 4.86 5.64
C TYR A 142 10.45 5.51 5.33
N VAL A 143 10.40 6.82 5.49
CA VAL A 143 9.37 7.67 4.91
C VAL A 143 10.02 8.56 3.86
N SER A 144 9.49 8.53 2.64
CA SER A 144 9.90 9.42 1.57
C SER A 144 8.77 10.39 1.26
N TYR A 145 9.07 11.68 1.22
CA TYR A 145 8.12 12.74 0.90
C TYR A 145 8.26 13.17 -0.55
N GLY A 146 7.14 13.53 -1.15
CA GLY A 146 7.12 13.98 -2.54
C GLY A 146 5.77 14.54 -2.96
N TYR A 147 5.53 14.56 -4.26
CA TYR A 147 4.25 14.97 -4.83
C TYR A 147 3.94 14.18 -6.11
N ILE A 148 2.67 14.16 -6.47
CA ILE A 148 2.20 13.55 -7.72
C ILE A 148 2.43 14.54 -8.86
N ASN A 149 3.22 14.12 -9.85
CA ASN A 149 3.50 14.91 -11.03
C ASN A 149 2.42 14.74 -12.12
N GLU A 150 2.03 13.48 -12.37
CA GLU A 150 1.11 13.12 -13.44
C GLU A 150 0.32 11.86 -13.05
N ILE A 151 -0.92 11.76 -13.53
CA ILE A 151 -1.71 10.53 -13.49
C ILE A 151 -2.23 10.31 -14.90
N ASN A 152 -2.00 9.13 -15.47
CA ASN A 152 -2.45 8.79 -16.81
C ASN A 152 -3.83 8.10 -16.78
N ASN A 153 -4.38 7.82 -17.98
CA ASN A 153 -5.69 7.19 -18.15
C ASN A 153 -5.76 5.72 -17.65
N LYS A 154 -4.61 5.12 -17.34
CA LYS A 154 -4.51 3.78 -16.74
C LYS A 154 -4.38 3.83 -15.21
N ASN A 155 -4.58 5.01 -14.61
CA ASN A 155 -4.38 5.25 -13.18
C ASN A 155 -2.94 5.06 -12.69
N GLU A 156 -1.97 5.09 -13.60
CA GLU A 156 -0.56 5.09 -13.23
C GLU A 156 -0.15 6.47 -12.74
N ILE A 157 0.43 6.51 -11.55
CA ILE A 157 0.93 7.72 -10.89
C ILE A 157 2.40 7.88 -11.20
N LYS A 158 2.78 8.99 -11.83
CA LYS A 158 4.16 9.46 -11.83
C LYS A 158 4.35 10.42 -10.67
N TYR A 159 5.25 10.10 -9.78
CA TYR A 159 5.55 10.91 -8.59
C TYR A 159 7.03 11.30 -8.54
N ILE A 160 7.29 12.38 -7.83
CA ILE A 160 8.65 12.81 -7.47
C ILE A 160 8.85 12.44 -5.99
N CYS A 161 9.38 11.26 -5.75
CA CYS A 161 9.63 10.69 -4.44
C CYS A 161 10.68 9.58 -4.57
N TYR A 162 11.53 9.42 -3.57
CA TYR A 162 12.54 8.35 -3.62
C TYR A 162 11.92 6.99 -3.36
N THR A 163 12.20 6.03 -4.24
CA THR A 163 11.84 4.61 -4.10
C THR A 163 12.94 3.74 -4.70
N ASP A 164 13.03 2.48 -4.26
CA ASP A 164 13.89 1.45 -4.86
C ASP A 164 13.09 0.15 -5.10
N ASN A 165 13.77 -0.94 -5.47
CA ASN A 165 13.11 -2.21 -5.76
C ASN A 165 12.38 -2.81 -4.55
N SER A 166 12.86 -2.58 -3.32
CA SER A 166 12.21 -3.07 -2.10
C SER A 166 10.98 -2.24 -1.70
N SER A 167 10.79 -1.08 -2.31
CA SER A 167 9.59 -0.24 -2.16
C SER A 167 8.36 -0.81 -2.87
N ILE A 168 8.52 -1.79 -3.77
CA ILE A 168 7.38 -2.39 -4.49
C ILE A 168 6.36 -2.94 -3.48
N GLY A 169 5.10 -2.54 -3.64
CA GLY A 169 4.00 -2.87 -2.72
C GLY A 169 3.79 -1.86 -1.58
N SER A 170 4.60 -0.82 -1.48
CA SER A 170 4.45 0.24 -0.47
C SER A 170 3.19 1.08 -0.68
N PRO A 171 2.53 1.55 0.40
CA PRO A 171 1.42 2.48 0.28
C PRO A 171 1.91 3.87 -0.12
N ILE A 172 1.19 4.51 -1.05
CA ILE A 172 1.29 5.94 -1.36
C ILE A 172 0.17 6.64 -0.58
N LEU A 173 0.54 7.57 0.29
CA LEU A 173 -0.40 8.24 1.19
C LEU A 173 -0.48 9.73 0.90
N ASN A 174 -1.69 10.27 1.03
CA ASN A 174 -1.95 11.70 0.94
C ASN A 174 -1.41 12.39 2.20
N LEU A 175 -0.48 13.34 2.02
CA LEU A 175 0.16 14.04 3.14
C LEU A 175 -0.81 14.86 3.98
N LYS A 176 -1.93 15.30 3.41
CA LYS A 176 -2.92 16.13 4.08
C LYS A 176 -3.75 15.38 5.13
N ASN A 177 -4.12 14.11 4.87
CA ASN A 177 -5.03 13.35 5.73
C ASN A 177 -4.47 12.00 6.21
N ASN A 178 -3.26 11.63 5.76
CA ASN A 178 -2.58 10.38 6.09
C ASN A 178 -3.32 9.11 5.64
N LYS A 179 -4.10 9.20 4.55
CA LYS A 179 -4.87 8.09 3.98
C LYS A 179 -4.26 7.60 2.67
N ILE A 180 -4.50 6.33 2.35
CA ILE A 180 -3.97 5.66 1.16
C ILE A 180 -4.65 6.21 -0.09
N ILE A 181 -3.86 6.55 -1.09
CA ILE A 181 -4.33 6.91 -2.44
C ILE A 181 -3.81 5.96 -3.52
N GLY A 182 -2.74 5.22 -3.23
CA GLY A 182 -2.14 4.35 -4.22
C GLY A 182 -1.17 3.34 -3.63
N ILE A 183 -0.57 2.55 -4.52
CA ILE A 183 0.44 1.55 -4.23
C ILE A 183 1.64 1.72 -5.17
N VAL A 184 2.84 1.54 -4.66
CA VAL A 184 4.07 1.53 -5.46
C VAL A 184 4.14 0.24 -6.27
N ASN A 185 4.32 0.39 -7.58
CA ASN A 185 4.39 -0.72 -8.51
C ASN A 185 5.56 -0.50 -9.48
N ASN A 186 6.64 -1.26 -9.32
CA ASN A 186 7.85 -1.14 -10.12
C ASN A 186 8.34 0.33 -10.20
N ASN A 187 8.30 0.99 -11.35
CA ASN A 187 8.81 2.34 -11.57
C ASN A 187 7.74 3.45 -11.46
N TYR A 188 6.53 3.13 -11.02
CA TYR A 188 5.41 4.06 -10.90
C TYR A 188 4.47 3.64 -9.75
N GLY A 189 3.54 4.50 -9.40
CA GLY A 189 2.45 4.14 -8.50
C GLY A 189 1.19 3.79 -9.27
N ILE A 190 0.31 3.02 -8.66
CA ILE A 190 -1.06 2.81 -9.14
C ILE A 190 -2.01 3.51 -8.19
N LEU A 191 -2.88 4.36 -8.72
CA LEU A 191 -3.97 4.97 -7.99
C LEU A 191 -5.00 3.89 -7.65
N LEU A 192 -5.35 3.77 -6.38
CA LEU A 192 -6.42 2.88 -5.94
C LEU A 192 -7.75 3.56 -6.22
N ILE A 193 -8.39 3.18 -7.30
CA ILE A 193 -9.76 3.59 -7.62
C ILE A 193 -10.73 2.45 -7.30
N LEU A 194 -11.99 2.79 -7.16
CA LEU A 194 -13.02 1.80 -6.86
C LEU A 194 -13.03 0.60 -7.81
N SER A 195 -12.85 0.83 -9.10
CA SER A 195 -12.81 -0.25 -10.10
C SER A 195 -11.65 -1.23 -9.87
N SER A 196 -10.54 -0.78 -9.28
CA SER A 196 -9.41 -1.66 -8.96
C SER A 196 -9.60 -2.50 -7.70
N VAL A 197 -10.51 -2.08 -6.81
CA VAL A 197 -10.75 -2.75 -5.51
C VAL A 197 -12.22 -3.14 -5.30
N SER A 198 -13.15 -2.76 -6.21
CA SER A 198 -14.60 -2.96 -6.06
C SER A 198 -15.05 -4.42 -5.86
N PRO A 199 -14.42 -5.44 -6.46
CA PRO A 199 -14.82 -6.83 -6.19
C PRO A 199 -14.71 -7.20 -4.72
N PHE A 200 -13.83 -6.52 -3.98
CA PHE A 200 -13.55 -6.75 -2.57
C PHE A 200 -14.42 -5.94 -1.62
N ILE A 201 -14.80 -4.73 -2.03
CA ILE A 201 -15.48 -3.78 -1.14
C ILE A 201 -16.98 -4.13 -1.04
N GLY A 202 -17.50 -5.08 -1.85
CA GLY A 202 -18.90 -5.50 -1.81
C GLY A 202 -19.89 -4.37 -2.08
N ILE A 203 -19.42 -3.26 -2.66
CA ILE A 203 -20.28 -2.16 -3.06
C ILE A 203 -20.86 -2.52 -4.43
N SER A 204 -22.01 -3.16 -4.42
CA SER A 204 -22.89 -3.16 -5.57
C SER A 204 -23.26 -1.71 -5.83
N PHE A 205 -22.63 -1.08 -6.83
CA PHE A 205 -23.17 0.16 -7.33
C PHE A 205 -24.49 -0.14 -8.03
N ILE A 206 -25.57 0.20 -7.36
CA ILE A 206 -26.85 0.41 -8.03
C ILE A 206 -26.59 1.64 -8.95
N ALA A 207 -26.61 1.37 -10.25
CA ALA A 207 -26.53 2.35 -11.30
C ALA A 207 -27.74 3.29 -11.24
#